data_deecb89c6a1bf9ea1c2e12b6a2023e52
#
_entry.id   deecb89c6a1bf9ea1c2e12b6a2023e52
#
_cell.length_a   1.000
_cell.length_b   1.000
_cell.length_c   1.000
_cell.angle_alpha   90.00
_cell.angle_beta   90.00
_cell.angle_gamma   90.00
#
_symmetry.space_group_name_H-M   'P 1'
#
loop_
_entity.id
_entity.type
_entity.pdbx_description
1 polymer ?
#
loop_
_entity_poly.entity_id
_entity_poly.type
_entity_poly.pdbx_seq_one_letter_code
_entity_poly.pdbx_strand_id
1 'polypeptide(L)'
;MGVYEDLPAELVTERLRLRRWVPSDAEDYRGLWLERDPRVPPTRRIDAEGRPTVEDIRGWLSDNPLLADPGLGLLPVDLRATGEFIGYCGLTAGQGSFDEPEIAYELAQRAHGHGYATEAARAVMEAATRTGRRRLWATVREWNAPSFRVLEKLGFRRSGRITEDAEHGDTIWMTRVLDPR
;
A
#
# COMPACT_ATOMS: atom_id res chain seq x y z
N MET A 1 14.89 -0.76 20.94
CA MET A 1 13.60 -0.98 20.29
C MET A 1 12.70 0.17 20.69
N GLY A 2 12.42 1.10 19.76
CA GLY A 2 11.52 2.21 20.03
C GLY A 2 10.10 1.69 20.28
N VAL A 3 9.42 2.24 21.26
CA VAL A 3 8.00 1.95 21.46
C VAL A 3 7.26 2.84 20.46
N TYR A 4 6.86 2.28 19.31
CA TYR A 4 6.03 2.97 18.36
C TYR A 4 4.56 2.70 18.67
N GLU A 5 3.74 3.71 18.53
CA GLU A 5 2.30 3.50 18.58
C GLU A 5 1.81 2.77 17.31
N ASP A 6 0.69 2.09 17.42
CA ASP A 6 0.06 1.43 16.28
C ASP A 6 -0.44 2.46 15.26
N LEU A 7 -0.38 2.10 13.98
CA LEU A 7 -1.04 2.89 12.94
C LEU A 7 -2.55 2.88 13.22
N PRO A 8 -3.22 4.05 13.18
CA PRO A 8 -4.67 4.09 13.35
C PRO A 8 -5.38 3.17 12.37
N ALA A 9 -6.39 2.45 12.85
CA ALA A 9 -7.17 1.52 12.04
C ALA A 9 -8.15 2.22 11.08
N GLU A 10 -8.30 3.52 11.24
CA GLU A 10 -9.10 4.38 10.36
C GLU A 10 -8.43 5.74 10.18
N LEU A 11 -8.38 6.20 8.93
CA LEU A 11 -7.93 7.52 8.56
C LEU A 11 -8.98 8.15 7.64
N VAL A 12 -9.28 9.42 7.87
CA VAL A 12 -10.26 10.17 7.06
C VAL A 12 -9.57 11.40 6.49
N THR A 13 -9.73 11.60 5.18
CA THR A 13 -9.25 12.78 4.46
C THR A 13 -10.43 13.57 3.89
N GLU A 14 -10.18 14.54 3.04
CA GLU A 14 -11.24 15.30 2.37
C GLU A 14 -12.15 14.39 1.54
N ARG A 15 -11.56 13.49 0.74
CA ARG A 15 -12.29 12.66 -0.24
C ARG A 15 -12.30 11.17 0.09
N LEU A 16 -11.42 10.71 1.01
CA LEU A 16 -11.16 9.29 1.24
C LEU A 16 -11.42 8.89 2.68
N ARG A 17 -11.81 7.63 2.84
CA ARG A 17 -11.84 6.91 4.10
C ARG A 17 -10.97 5.66 3.97
N LEU A 18 -9.95 5.55 4.81
CA LEU A 18 -9.15 4.35 4.95
C LEU A 18 -9.62 3.63 6.22
N ARG A 19 -9.87 2.35 6.15
CA ARG A 19 -10.47 1.56 7.23
C ARG A 19 -9.80 0.18 7.38
N ARG A 20 -10.28 -0.64 8.28
CA ARG A 20 -9.90 -2.06 8.31
C ARG A 20 -10.61 -2.83 7.20
N TRP A 21 -9.97 -3.91 6.76
CA TRP A 21 -10.61 -4.88 5.88
C TRP A 21 -11.76 -5.60 6.60
N VAL A 22 -12.75 -5.96 5.83
CA VAL A 22 -13.81 -6.88 6.24
C VAL A 22 -13.91 -8.01 5.20
N PRO A 23 -14.36 -9.21 5.56
CA PRO A 23 -14.42 -10.35 4.64
C PRO A 23 -15.22 -10.10 3.36
N SER A 24 -16.19 -9.18 3.39
CA SER A 24 -16.97 -8.78 2.22
C SER A 24 -16.16 -7.99 1.16
N ASP A 25 -14.98 -7.45 1.51
CA ASP A 25 -14.12 -6.74 0.56
C ASP A 25 -13.35 -7.70 -0.38
N ALA A 26 -13.50 -9.01 -0.22
CA ALA A 26 -12.71 -10.02 -0.92
C ALA A 26 -12.86 -9.94 -2.45
N GLU A 27 -14.06 -9.65 -2.97
CA GLU A 27 -14.30 -9.50 -4.40
C GLU A 27 -13.59 -8.25 -4.95
N ASP A 28 -13.72 -7.13 -4.26
CA ASP A 28 -13.09 -5.86 -4.64
C ASP A 28 -11.56 -5.98 -4.59
N TYR A 29 -11.02 -6.59 -3.53
CA TYR A 29 -9.58 -6.82 -3.42
C TYR A 29 -9.05 -7.74 -4.52
N ARG A 30 -9.78 -8.82 -4.84
CA ARG A 30 -9.44 -9.69 -5.97
C ARG A 30 -9.50 -8.95 -7.31
N GLY A 31 -10.41 -7.99 -7.45
CA GLY A 31 -10.50 -7.10 -8.61
C GLY A 31 -9.19 -6.38 -8.90
N LEU A 32 -8.49 -5.88 -7.86
CA LEU A 32 -7.17 -5.26 -8.04
C LEU A 32 -6.14 -6.25 -8.60
N TRP A 33 -6.15 -7.51 -8.15
CA TRP A 33 -5.23 -8.53 -8.66
C TRP A 33 -5.44 -8.84 -10.14
N LEU A 34 -6.69 -8.76 -10.62
CA LEU A 34 -7.01 -8.93 -12.04
C LEU A 34 -6.51 -7.78 -12.92
N GLU A 35 -6.37 -6.58 -12.34
CA GLU A 35 -5.89 -5.39 -13.05
C GLU A 35 -4.36 -5.25 -13.05
N ARG A 36 -3.63 -6.13 -12.33
CA ARG A 36 -2.18 -6.04 -12.21
C ARG A 36 -1.47 -6.24 -13.54
N ASP A 37 -0.40 -5.46 -13.73
CA ASP A 37 0.46 -5.55 -14.89
C ASP A 37 1.05 -6.96 -15.05
N PRO A 38 1.07 -7.54 -16.27
CA PRO A 38 1.63 -8.88 -16.52
C PRO A 38 3.10 -9.03 -16.13
N ARG A 39 3.86 -7.95 -15.99
CA ARG A 39 5.25 -7.96 -15.51
C ARG A 39 5.40 -8.18 -14.01
N VAL A 40 4.31 -8.08 -13.24
CA VAL A 40 4.31 -8.42 -11.81
C VAL A 40 4.56 -9.92 -11.65
N PRO A 41 5.37 -10.37 -10.66
CA PRO A 41 5.65 -11.78 -10.45
C PRO A 41 4.38 -12.66 -10.36
N PRO A 42 4.42 -13.91 -10.86
CA PRO A 42 3.26 -14.82 -10.85
C PRO A 42 2.62 -15.01 -9.47
N THR A 43 3.44 -15.01 -8.40
CA THR A 43 2.97 -15.10 -7.01
C THR A 43 2.09 -13.93 -6.55
N ARG A 44 2.05 -12.87 -7.33
CA ARG A 44 1.26 -11.67 -7.06
C ARG A 44 0.16 -11.43 -8.11
N ARG A 45 -0.18 -12.44 -8.88
CA ARG A 45 -1.24 -12.40 -9.90
C ARG A 45 -2.23 -13.55 -9.68
N ILE A 46 -3.38 -13.46 -10.32
CA ILE A 46 -4.30 -14.59 -10.42
C ILE A 46 -3.69 -15.61 -11.38
N ASP A 47 -3.56 -16.86 -10.94
CA ASP A 47 -3.00 -17.95 -11.74
C ASP A 47 -4.00 -18.50 -12.80
N ALA A 48 -3.56 -19.48 -13.59
CA ALA A 48 -4.38 -20.10 -14.61
C ALA A 48 -5.59 -20.88 -14.05
N GLU A 49 -5.51 -21.29 -12.79
CA GLU A 49 -6.58 -21.97 -12.05
C GLU A 49 -7.51 -20.98 -11.34
N GLY A 50 -7.27 -19.65 -11.52
CA GLY A 50 -8.08 -18.58 -10.94
C GLY A 50 -7.80 -18.29 -9.47
N ARG A 51 -6.62 -18.67 -8.96
CA ARG A 51 -6.21 -18.45 -7.57
C ARG A 51 -5.32 -17.20 -7.41
N PRO A 52 -5.41 -16.46 -6.29
CA PRO A 52 -6.35 -16.71 -5.20
C PRO A 52 -7.80 -16.50 -5.63
N THR A 53 -8.67 -17.39 -5.13
CA THR A 53 -10.12 -17.25 -5.28
C THR A 53 -10.67 -16.18 -4.34
N VAL A 54 -11.93 -15.78 -4.50
CA VAL A 54 -12.59 -14.87 -3.56
C VAL A 54 -12.63 -15.48 -2.14
N GLU A 55 -12.81 -16.80 -2.05
CA GLU A 55 -12.85 -17.48 -0.76
C GLU A 55 -11.49 -17.51 -0.06
N ASP A 56 -10.40 -17.72 -0.81
CA ASP A 56 -9.04 -17.62 -0.26
C ASP A 56 -8.80 -16.22 0.33
N ILE A 57 -9.15 -15.19 -0.42
CA ILE A 57 -8.99 -13.80 0.02
C ILE A 57 -9.89 -13.50 1.23
N ARG A 58 -11.13 -14.00 1.24
CA ARG A 58 -12.04 -13.85 2.38
C ARG A 58 -11.45 -14.45 3.65
N GLY A 59 -10.81 -15.62 3.55
CA GLY A 59 -10.05 -16.22 4.64
C GLY A 59 -8.92 -15.31 5.13
N TRP A 60 -8.09 -14.78 4.22
CA TRP A 60 -7.00 -13.87 4.59
C TRP A 60 -7.48 -12.63 5.34
N LEU A 61 -8.58 -12.01 4.87
CA LEU A 61 -9.14 -10.82 5.49
C LEU A 61 -9.77 -11.11 6.87
N SER A 62 -10.30 -12.33 7.05
CA SER A 62 -10.81 -12.78 8.34
C SER A 62 -9.68 -13.00 9.35
N ASP A 63 -8.58 -13.61 8.91
CA ASP A 63 -7.45 -13.97 9.76
C ASP A 63 -6.59 -12.75 10.12
N ASN A 64 -6.43 -11.81 9.17
CA ASN A 64 -5.66 -10.60 9.36
C ASN A 64 -6.33 -9.37 8.71
N PRO A 65 -7.23 -8.67 9.44
CA PRO A 65 -7.95 -7.50 8.92
C PRO A 65 -7.08 -6.28 8.61
N LEU A 66 -5.79 -6.34 8.87
CA LEU A 66 -4.82 -5.28 8.54
C LEU A 66 -3.92 -5.65 7.37
N LEU A 67 -3.88 -6.94 6.96
CA LEU A 67 -2.98 -7.49 5.93
C LEU A 67 -1.52 -7.07 6.11
N ALA A 68 -1.09 -6.87 7.34
CA ALA A 68 0.25 -6.44 7.72
C ALA A 68 0.60 -6.95 9.11
N ASP A 69 1.85 -6.74 9.52
CA ASP A 69 2.31 -7.04 10.87
C ASP A 69 1.56 -6.19 11.92
N PRO A 70 1.42 -6.69 13.17
CA PRO A 70 0.78 -5.94 14.24
C PRO A 70 1.39 -4.54 14.41
N GLY A 71 0.53 -3.53 14.56
CA GLY A 71 0.94 -2.12 14.67
C GLY A 71 1.19 -1.41 13.34
N LEU A 72 1.13 -2.14 12.22
CA LEU A 72 1.08 -1.61 10.85
C LEU A 72 -0.30 -1.91 10.23
N GLY A 73 -0.51 -1.61 8.97
CA GLY A 73 -1.75 -1.93 8.28
C GLY A 73 -1.76 -1.47 6.84
N LEU A 74 -2.24 -2.34 5.96
CA LEU A 74 -2.69 -1.98 4.62
C LEU A 74 -4.20 -1.78 4.70
N LEU A 75 -4.68 -0.57 4.51
CA LEU A 75 -6.06 -0.19 4.74
C LEU A 75 -6.80 -0.03 3.40
N PRO A 76 -7.98 -0.64 3.21
CA PRO A 76 -8.81 -0.32 2.06
C PRO A 76 -9.16 1.15 2.02
N VAL A 77 -9.23 1.68 0.82
CA VAL A 77 -9.53 3.07 0.53
C VAL A 77 -10.89 3.15 -0.15
N ASP A 78 -11.81 3.83 0.49
CA ASP A 78 -13.14 4.10 -0.05
C ASP A 78 -13.29 5.60 -0.38
N LEU A 79 -14.04 5.91 -1.43
CA LEU A 79 -14.50 7.26 -1.71
C LEU A 79 -15.57 7.65 -0.69
N ARG A 80 -15.37 8.76 0.03
CA ARG A 80 -16.36 9.22 1.03
C ARG A 80 -17.71 9.59 0.44
N ALA A 81 -17.71 10.08 -0.78
CA ALA A 81 -18.95 10.54 -1.44
C ALA A 81 -19.89 9.39 -1.81
N THR A 82 -19.35 8.20 -2.11
CA THR A 82 -20.12 7.07 -2.65
C THR A 82 -20.00 5.80 -1.81
N GLY A 83 -18.98 5.70 -0.96
CA GLY A 83 -18.60 4.46 -0.28
C GLY A 83 -17.91 3.45 -1.20
N GLU A 84 -17.58 3.83 -2.43
CA GLU A 84 -16.96 2.95 -3.40
C GLU A 84 -15.53 2.61 -2.98
N PHE A 85 -15.19 1.32 -2.95
CA PHE A 85 -13.83 0.84 -2.82
C PHE A 85 -13.01 1.18 -4.06
N ILE A 86 -11.84 1.78 -3.86
CA ILE A 86 -10.94 2.16 -4.95
C ILE A 86 -9.53 1.58 -4.83
N GLY A 87 -9.23 0.83 -3.78
CA GLY A 87 -7.92 0.24 -3.59
C GLY A 87 -7.50 0.18 -2.12
N TYR A 88 -6.20 0.16 -1.87
CA TYR A 88 -5.65 0.21 -0.51
C TYR A 88 -4.42 1.11 -0.41
N CYS A 89 -4.13 1.56 0.80
CA CYS A 89 -2.90 2.26 1.15
C CYS A 89 -2.55 2.02 2.62
N GLY A 90 -1.26 1.91 2.93
CA GLY A 90 -0.85 1.73 4.31
C GLY A 90 0.63 1.42 4.48
N LEU A 91 0.97 0.82 5.60
CA LEU A 91 2.31 0.44 5.98
C LEU A 91 2.43 -1.08 6.16
N THR A 92 3.55 -1.63 5.73
CA THR A 92 3.95 -3.02 5.94
C THR A 92 5.43 -3.05 6.30
N ALA A 93 5.88 -4.07 7.05
CA ALA A 93 7.30 -4.29 7.26
C ALA A 93 8.01 -4.57 5.92
N GLY A 94 7.37 -5.34 5.04
CA GLY A 94 7.84 -5.58 3.68
C GLY A 94 9.29 -6.01 3.62
N GLN A 95 10.09 -5.32 2.81
CA GLN A 95 11.54 -5.46 2.76
C GLN A 95 12.28 -4.45 3.67
N GLY A 96 11.54 -3.54 4.32
CA GLY A 96 12.03 -2.61 5.32
C GLY A 96 12.10 -3.25 6.71
N SER A 97 11.55 -2.58 7.70
CA SER A 97 11.43 -3.08 9.07
C SER A 97 10.18 -2.52 9.75
N PHE A 98 9.86 -3.01 10.94
CA PHE A 98 8.80 -2.44 11.75
C PHE A 98 9.06 -0.97 12.13
N ASP A 99 10.32 -0.64 12.39
CA ASP A 99 10.76 0.71 12.79
C ASP A 99 10.80 1.68 11.59
N GLU A 100 11.23 1.18 10.44
CA GLU A 100 11.28 1.91 9.17
C GLU A 100 10.46 1.14 8.10
N PRO A 101 9.12 1.17 8.17
CA PRO A 101 8.28 0.37 7.31
C PRO A 101 8.21 0.88 5.87
N GLU A 102 7.73 0.02 4.99
CA GLU A 102 7.37 0.41 3.63
C GLU A 102 5.95 1.00 3.60
N ILE A 103 5.80 2.11 2.90
CA ILE A 103 4.51 2.55 2.42
C ILE A 103 4.15 1.79 1.14
N ALA A 104 2.95 1.22 1.12
CA ALA A 104 2.43 0.49 -0.02
C ALA A 104 1.02 0.97 -0.37
N TYR A 105 0.72 1.01 -1.65
CA TYR A 105 -0.61 1.37 -2.17
C TYR A 105 -0.85 0.71 -3.53
N GLU A 106 -2.09 0.42 -3.79
CA GLU A 106 -2.58 -0.05 -5.08
C GLU A 106 -4.02 0.47 -5.27
N LEU A 107 -4.29 1.13 -6.37
CA LEU A 107 -5.62 1.63 -6.69
C LEU A 107 -6.11 1.01 -8.00
N ALA A 108 -7.41 0.76 -8.07
CA ALA A 108 -8.08 0.35 -9.28
C ALA A 108 -7.83 1.35 -10.42
N GLN A 109 -7.69 0.86 -11.66
CA GLN A 109 -7.35 1.70 -12.80
C GLN A 109 -8.33 2.86 -13.00
N ARG A 110 -9.63 2.63 -12.72
CA ARG A 110 -10.68 3.67 -12.79
C ARG A 110 -10.45 4.83 -11.80
N ALA A 111 -9.69 4.62 -10.76
CA ALA A 111 -9.36 5.63 -9.75
C ALA A 111 -8.04 6.39 -10.04
N HIS A 112 -7.34 6.02 -11.10
CA HIS A 112 -6.09 6.69 -11.47
C HIS A 112 -6.34 8.11 -11.98
N GLY A 113 -5.31 8.98 -11.89
CA GLY A 113 -5.36 10.35 -12.41
C GLY A 113 -6.09 11.37 -11.52
N HIS A 114 -6.78 10.95 -10.45
CA HIS A 114 -7.56 11.81 -9.57
C HIS A 114 -6.79 12.32 -8.35
N GLY A 115 -5.55 11.89 -8.16
CA GLY A 115 -4.71 12.27 -7.00
C GLY A 115 -5.00 11.47 -5.73
N TYR A 116 -5.87 10.47 -5.77
CA TYR A 116 -6.26 9.67 -4.60
C TYR A 116 -5.09 8.93 -3.96
N ALA A 117 -4.17 8.35 -4.75
CA ALA A 117 -3.00 7.69 -4.20
C ALA A 117 -2.12 8.65 -3.39
N THR A 118 -1.92 9.88 -3.89
CA THR A 118 -1.15 10.92 -3.19
C THR A 118 -1.86 11.37 -1.91
N GLU A 119 -3.19 11.50 -1.92
CA GLU A 119 -3.99 11.88 -0.76
C GLU A 119 -3.97 10.81 0.32
N ALA A 120 -4.22 9.55 -0.05
CA ALA A 120 -4.17 8.41 0.87
C ALA A 120 -2.78 8.24 1.49
N ALA A 121 -1.73 8.25 0.67
CA ALA A 121 -0.37 8.09 1.14
C ALA A 121 0.09 9.24 2.05
N ARG A 122 -0.36 10.48 1.80
CA ARG A 122 -0.08 11.60 2.71
C ARG A 122 -0.71 11.38 4.08
N ALA A 123 -1.95 10.93 4.16
CA ALA A 123 -2.63 10.62 5.41
C ALA A 123 -1.92 9.51 6.19
N VAL A 124 -1.47 8.46 5.49
CA VAL A 124 -0.68 7.36 6.08
C VAL A 124 0.67 7.87 6.61
N MET A 125 1.37 8.73 5.85
CA MET A 125 2.64 9.32 6.28
C MET A 125 2.48 10.20 7.53
N GLU A 126 1.43 11.01 7.59
CA GLU A 126 1.12 11.83 8.76
C GLU A 126 0.79 10.97 9.98
N ALA A 127 0.06 9.88 9.78
CA ALA A 127 -0.20 8.91 10.84
C ALA A 127 1.10 8.24 11.30
N ALA A 128 1.96 7.80 10.38
CA ALA A 128 3.27 7.22 10.69
C ALA A 128 4.14 8.17 11.52
N THR A 129 4.16 9.46 11.19
CA THR A 129 4.89 10.48 11.94
C THR A 129 4.36 10.58 13.38
N ARG A 130 3.04 10.57 13.56
CA ARG A 130 2.41 10.61 14.90
C ARG A 130 2.74 9.39 15.76
N THR A 131 2.96 8.23 15.14
CA THR A 131 3.38 7.01 15.86
C THR A 131 4.85 7.01 16.27
N GLY A 132 5.59 8.08 15.98
CA GLY A 132 7.01 8.23 16.34
C GLY A 132 7.99 7.71 15.28
N ARG A 133 7.50 7.19 14.16
CA ARG A 133 8.35 6.72 13.05
C ARG A 133 9.04 7.89 12.38
N ARG A 134 10.30 7.71 12.00
CA ARG A 134 11.15 8.78 11.45
C ARG A 134 11.53 8.58 9.99
N ARG A 135 11.29 7.42 9.43
CA ARG A 135 11.61 7.10 8.04
C ARG A 135 10.60 6.12 7.47
N LEU A 136 10.28 6.32 6.22
CA LEU A 136 9.57 5.35 5.41
C LEU A 136 10.41 4.95 4.21
N TRP A 137 10.20 3.72 3.81
CA TRP A 137 10.67 3.17 2.55
C TRP A 137 9.50 2.99 1.58
N ALA A 138 9.81 2.85 0.31
CA ALA A 138 8.91 2.37 -0.72
C ALA A 138 9.74 1.61 -1.77
N THR A 139 9.26 0.47 -2.21
CA THR A 139 9.88 -0.31 -3.26
C THR A 139 9.02 -0.24 -4.52
N VAL A 140 9.64 0.15 -5.64
CA VAL A 140 8.94 0.40 -6.91
C VAL A 140 9.65 -0.31 -8.03
N ARG A 141 8.91 -1.06 -8.84
CA ARG A 141 9.45 -1.62 -10.09
C ARG A 141 9.86 -0.49 -11.03
N GLU A 142 11.01 -0.58 -11.65
CA GLU A 142 11.61 0.46 -12.51
C GLU A 142 10.67 0.95 -13.62
N TRP A 143 9.81 0.07 -14.11
CA TRP A 143 8.82 0.37 -15.14
C TRP A 143 7.54 1.05 -14.63
N ASN A 144 7.34 1.15 -13.30
CA ASN A 144 6.12 1.70 -12.71
C ASN A 144 6.19 3.23 -12.54
N ALA A 145 6.26 3.94 -13.66
CA ALA A 145 6.33 5.39 -13.68
C ALA A 145 5.21 6.11 -12.90
N PRO A 146 3.94 5.63 -12.86
CA PRO A 146 2.91 6.25 -12.04
C PRO A 146 3.25 6.28 -10.55
N SER A 147 3.79 5.18 -9.98
CA SER A 147 4.20 5.14 -8.58
C SER A 147 5.34 6.10 -8.27
N PHE A 148 6.33 6.22 -9.16
CA PHE A 148 7.40 7.22 -8.98
C PHE A 148 6.83 8.63 -8.87
N ARG A 149 5.90 9.02 -9.75
CA ARG A 149 5.27 10.36 -9.69
C ARG A 149 4.53 10.61 -8.38
N VAL A 150 3.86 9.61 -7.82
CA VAL A 150 3.18 9.73 -6.52
C VAL A 150 4.22 9.93 -5.41
N LEU A 151 5.25 9.09 -5.36
CA LEU A 151 6.28 9.14 -4.34
C LEU A 151 7.09 10.44 -4.39
N GLU A 152 7.45 10.91 -5.58
CA GLU A 152 8.15 12.19 -5.77
C GLU A 152 7.31 13.38 -5.27
N LYS A 153 6.01 13.41 -5.56
CA LYS A 153 5.07 14.42 -5.01
C LYS A 153 5.00 14.39 -3.48
N LEU A 154 5.23 13.23 -2.89
CA LEU A 154 5.25 13.02 -1.45
C LEU A 154 6.66 13.28 -0.86
N GLY A 155 7.63 13.65 -1.68
CA GLY A 155 9.00 13.98 -1.25
C GLY A 155 9.90 12.78 -0.99
N PHE A 156 9.53 11.58 -1.46
CA PHE A 156 10.44 10.45 -1.50
C PHE A 156 11.54 10.69 -2.52
N ARG A 157 12.73 10.16 -2.24
CA ARG A 157 13.90 10.24 -3.10
C ARG A 157 14.49 8.84 -3.30
N ARG A 158 15.13 8.62 -4.44
CA ARG A 158 15.88 7.38 -4.67
C ARG A 158 16.99 7.26 -3.61
N SER A 159 17.08 6.10 -2.97
CA SER A 159 18.09 5.84 -1.93
C SER A 159 19.44 5.42 -2.50
N GLY A 160 19.51 5.10 -3.78
CA GLY A 160 20.65 4.45 -4.42
C GLY A 160 20.63 2.92 -4.32
N ARG A 161 19.77 2.34 -3.47
CA ARG A 161 19.60 0.88 -3.37
C ARG A 161 18.71 0.37 -4.50
N ILE A 162 19.16 -0.70 -5.15
CA ILE A 162 18.44 -1.42 -6.20
C ILE A 162 18.47 -2.91 -5.84
N THR A 163 17.34 -3.58 -6.04
CA THR A 163 17.28 -5.04 -6.02
C THR A 163 17.08 -5.50 -7.45
N GLU A 164 18.10 -6.13 -8.02
CA GLU A 164 18.10 -6.62 -9.40
C GLU A 164 17.08 -7.76 -9.57
N ASP A 165 16.32 -7.72 -10.65
CA ASP A 165 15.37 -8.76 -11.05
C ASP A 165 15.25 -8.77 -12.57
N ALA A 166 16.09 -9.59 -13.21
CA ALA A 166 16.15 -9.68 -14.67
C ALA A 166 14.84 -10.19 -15.33
N GLU A 167 13.97 -10.84 -14.56
CA GLU A 167 12.72 -11.41 -15.09
C GLU A 167 11.56 -10.41 -15.01
N HIS A 168 11.48 -9.63 -13.93
CA HIS A 168 10.31 -8.77 -13.66
C HIS A 168 10.66 -7.26 -13.63
N GLY A 169 11.91 -6.90 -13.95
CA GLY A 169 12.44 -5.55 -13.84
C GLY A 169 12.97 -5.22 -12.44
N ASP A 170 13.96 -4.36 -12.38
CA ASP A 170 14.60 -4.01 -11.12
C ASP A 170 13.66 -3.30 -10.15
N THR A 171 13.87 -3.53 -8.86
CA THR A 171 13.18 -2.83 -7.79
C THR A 171 14.02 -1.68 -7.29
N ILE A 172 13.50 -0.47 -7.43
CA ILE A 172 14.13 0.77 -6.98
C ILE A 172 13.64 1.09 -5.57
N TRP A 173 14.56 1.31 -4.65
CA TRP A 173 14.25 1.71 -3.29
C TRP A 173 14.18 3.22 -3.17
N MET A 174 13.01 3.69 -2.76
CA MET A 174 12.73 5.09 -2.44
C MET A 174 12.66 5.27 -0.93
N THR A 175 13.07 6.41 -0.41
CA THR A 175 13.01 6.70 1.02
C THR A 175 12.61 8.14 1.29
N ARG A 176 11.96 8.34 2.43
CA ARG A 176 11.65 9.65 2.98
C ARG A 176 11.88 9.67 4.49
N VAL A 177 12.62 10.66 4.96
CA VAL A 177 12.69 11.01 6.38
C VAL A 177 11.42 11.77 6.75
N LEU A 178 10.80 11.39 7.85
CA LEU A 178 9.62 12.05 8.41
C LEU A 178 10.10 13.06 9.46
N ASP A 179 9.69 14.31 9.31
CA ASP A 179 10.01 15.35 10.28
C ASP A 179 8.96 15.33 11.40
N PRO A 180 9.34 15.07 12.66
CA PRO A 180 8.42 15.25 13.78
C PRO A 180 8.04 16.73 13.85
N ARG A 181 6.75 17.01 13.85
CA ARG A 181 6.22 18.36 14.12
C ARG A 181 6.23 18.66 15.60
#